data_3b61cdf4588c11a5044ae5a753a6ee01
#
_entry.id   3b61cdf4588c11a5044ae5a753a6ee01
#
_cell.length_a   1.000
_cell.length_b   1.000
_cell.length_c   1.000
_cell.angle_alpha   90.00
_cell.angle_beta   90.00
_cell.angle_gamma   90.00
#
_symmetry.space_group_name_H-M   'P 1'
#
loop_
_entity.id
_entity.type
_entity.pdbx_description
1 polymer ?
#
loop_
_entity_poly.entity_id
_entity_poly.type
_entity_poly.pdbx_seq_one_letter_code
_entity_poly.pdbx_strand_id
1 'polypeptide(L)'
;MKNKKYYYELGWTNIVTAIVLGIFTFYSISNLKDSFWIGISSALILTALSGALNGAAFGGLTSALAFLGAIIYKVNYKAAPSFKASKKAIETFGKAAAEEQAALKLEAFNNSMANLDKYKLLLFISAIVLAFVGRYIYLKVKSTTANEERVQKNYFSARTLSYLAMFVALSVVLNTLRVGPISFGGFPIIYGGLALGPVYGFIIGLVSDLLGFLVRPSGNGFNLAFTLTSALTGAIPVLVLRMFGNDPKNKHSFVKVLIGIFVGQTLTSVIMVPYFMKLFYGFNFWERVLKAFSKQVWSIPLYAFIFVSTWKVVNRQVDFKSIEKTDFAIPQK
;
A
#
# COMPACT_ATOMS: atom_id res chain seq x y z
N MET A 1 -11.12 -6.10 -35.82
CA MET A 1 -12.08 -5.50 -34.87
C MET A 1 -12.07 -6.20 -33.50
N LYS A 2 -10.89 -6.39 -32.84
CA LYS A 2 -10.77 -7.15 -31.57
C LYS A 2 -10.43 -6.30 -30.33
N ASN A 3 -10.34 -4.97 -30.44
CA ASN A 3 -9.78 -4.13 -29.37
C ASN A 3 -10.76 -3.24 -28.58
N LYS A 4 -12.07 -3.39 -28.79
CA LYS A 4 -13.07 -2.57 -28.05
C LYS A 4 -13.50 -3.14 -26.68
N LYS A 5 -13.16 -4.38 -26.33
CA LYS A 5 -13.65 -5.05 -25.10
C LYS A 5 -12.93 -4.66 -23.81
N TYR A 6 -11.81 -3.94 -23.89
CA TYR A 6 -10.96 -3.65 -22.72
C TYR A 6 -11.29 -2.36 -21.96
N TYR A 7 -12.16 -1.51 -22.50
CA TYR A 7 -12.45 -0.20 -21.89
C TYR A 7 -13.69 -0.18 -21.00
N TYR A 8 -14.59 -1.17 -21.08
CA TYR A 8 -15.91 -1.15 -20.44
C TYR A 8 -16.31 -2.48 -19.79
N GLU A 9 -15.46 -3.08 -18.99
CA GLU A 9 -15.95 -4.10 -18.06
C GLU A 9 -16.49 -3.40 -16.80
N LEU A 10 -17.69 -2.83 -16.88
CA LEU A 10 -18.46 -2.35 -15.74
C LEU A 10 -19.05 -3.54 -14.96
N GLY A 11 -18.19 -4.27 -14.27
CA GLY A 11 -18.65 -5.25 -13.27
C GLY A 11 -19.04 -4.53 -11.97
N TRP A 12 -20.02 -5.05 -11.25
CA TRP A 12 -20.41 -4.52 -9.92
C TRP A 12 -19.22 -4.36 -8.98
N THR A 13 -18.25 -5.24 -9.02
CA THR A 13 -17.00 -5.17 -8.26
C THR A 13 -16.18 -3.92 -8.60
N ASN A 14 -16.12 -3.53 -9.86
CA ASN A 14 -15.39 -2.33 -10.29
C ASN A 14 -16.10 -1.05 -9.84
N ILE A 15 -17.44 -1.06 -9.84
CA ILE A 15 -18.23 0.08 -9.35
C ILE A 15 -18.02 0.26 -7.85
N VAL A 16 -18.14 -0.81 -7.08
CA VAL A 16 -17.96 -0.76 -5.61
C VAL A 16 -16.54 -0.33 -5.25
N THR A 17 -15.51 -0.91 -5.88
CA THR A 17 -14.12 -0.54 -5.61
C THR A 17 -13.81 0.89 -6.02
N ALA A 18 -14.37 1.40 -7.12
CA ALA A 18 -14.19 2.79 -7.54
C ALA A 18 -14.83 3.77 -6.55
N ILE A 19 -16.02 3.47 -6.04
CA ILE A 19 -16.71 4.27 -5.01
C ILE A 19 -15.89 4.27 -3.71
N VAL A 20 -15.44 3.10 -3.26
CA VAL A 20 -14.63 2.97 -2.04
C VAL A 20 -13.34 3.78 -2.16
N LEU A 21 -12.61 3.65 -3.26
CA LEU A 21 -11.39 4.43 -3.50
C LEU A 21 -11.66 5.93 -3.64
N GLY A 22 -12.81 6.32 -4.20
CA GLY A 22 -13.27 7.70 -4.23
C GLY A 22 -13.52 8.27 -2.83
N ILE A 23 -14.19 7.51 -1.96
CA ILE A 23 -14.41 7.89 -0.55
C ILE A 23 -13.08 8.05 0.19
N PHE A 24 -12.13 7.13 0.00
CA PHE A 24 -10.80 7.24 0.60
C PHE A 24 -10.03 8.46 0.07
N THR A 25 -10.15 8.76 -1.22
CA THR A 25 -9.54 9.94 -1.83
C THR A 25 -10.13 11.23 -1.20
N PHE A 26 -11.45 11.30 -1.07
CA PHE A 26 -12.11 12.41 -0.40
C PHE A 26 -11.68 12.55 1.06
N TYR A 27 -11.65 11.44 1.80
CA TYR A 27 -11.25 11.43 3.21
C TYR A 27 -9.80 11.88 3.41
N SER A 28 -8.90 11.45 2.55
CA SER A 28 -7.46 11.81 2.60
C SER A 28 -7.24 13.32 2.54
N ILE A 29 -8.03 14.05 1.74
CA ILE A 29 -7.92 15.49 1.62
C ILE A 29 -8.70 16.21 2.71
N SER A 30 -9.92 15.75 3.03
CA SER A 30 -10.78 16.42 4.00
C SER A 30 -10.19 16.44 5.41
N ASN A 31 -9.34 15.48 5.76
CA ASN A 31 -8.68 15.37 7.07
C ASN A 31 -7.26 15.94 7.13
N LEU A 32 -6.84 16.71 6.13
CA LEU A 32 -5.59 17.47 6.17
C LEU A 32 -5.57 18.41 7.38
N LYS A 33 -4.75 18.10 8.39
CA LYS A 33 -4.56 18.98 9.55
C LYS A 33 -3.25 19.77 9.46
N ASP A 34 -2.15 19.09 9.13
CA ASP A 34 -0.82 19.65 9.33
C ASP A 34 0.09 19.61 8.09
N SER A 35 -0.34 19.01 6.97
CA SER A 35 0.52 18.91 5.79
C SER A 35 -0.26 18.75 4.50
N PHE A 36 -0.30 19.84 3.75
CA PHE A 36 -0.89 19.95 2.43
C PHE A 36 -0.43 18.84 1.45
N TRP A 37 0.89 18.66 1.33
CA TRP A 37 1.47 17.74 0.37
C TRP A 37 1.16 16.28 0.65
N ILE A 38 0.98 15.94 1.89
CA ILE A 38 0.73 14.56 2.35
C ILE A 38 -0.65 14.07 1.91
N GLY A 39 -1.69 14.87 2.13
CA GLY A 39 -3.04 14.50 1.74
C GLY A 39 -3.20 14.47 0.22
N ILE A 40 -2.56 15.39 -0.49
CA ILE A 40 -2.57 15.42 -1.96
C ILE A 40 -1.84 14.21 -2.52
N SER A 41 -0.65 13.89 -2.03
CA SER A 41 0.11 12.73 -2.52
C SER A 41 -0.67 11.42 -2.33
N SER A 42 -1.30 11.22 -1.16
CA SER A 42 -2.11 10.04 -0.91
C SER A 42 -3.34 9.96 -1.81
N ALA A 43 -4.00 11.08 -2.04
CA ALA A 43 -5.16 11.15 -2.94
C ALA A 43 -4.79 10.90 -4.41
N LEU A 44 -3.64 11.41 -4.87
CA LEU A 44 -3.13 11.15 -6.22
C LEU A 44 -2.77 9.67 -6.42
N ILE A 45 -2.15 9.03 -5.42
CA ILE A 45 -1.86 7.59 -5.45
C ILE A 45 -3.16 6.78 -5.52
N LEU A 46 -4.17 7.12 -4.71
CA LEU A 46 -5.48 6.46 -4.73
C LEU A 46 -6.18 6.63 -6.07
N THR A 47 -6.05 7.79 -6.71
CA THR A 47 -6.62 8.06 -8.04
C THR A 47 -5.94 7.21 -9.11
N ALA A 48 -4.60 7.12 -9.08
CA ALA A 48 -3.84 6.27 -9.97
C ALA A 48 -4.22 4.79 -9.81
N LEU A 49 -4.37 4.32 -8.56
CA LEU A 49 -4.79 2.97 -8.23
C LEU A 49 -6.22 2.69 -8.71
N SER A 50 -7.15 3.62 -8.52
CA SER A 50 -8.51 3.50 -8.99
C SER A 50 -8.58 3.42 -10.52
N GLY A 51 -7.78 4.24 -11.22
CA GLY A 51 -7.63 4.18 -12.66
C GLY A 51 -7.05 2.85 -13.15
N ALA A 52 -6.05 2.33 -12.44
CA ALA A 52 -5.45 1.03 -12.75
C ALA A 52 -6.44 -0.12 -12.63
N LEU A 53 -7.16 -0.21 -11.52
CA LEU A 53 -8.04 -1.34 -11.20
C LEU A 53 -9.38 -1.28 -11.94
N ASN A 54 -10.03 -0.11 -11.96
CA ASN A 54 -11.40 0.06 -12.42
C ASN A 54 -11.51 0.71 -13.80
N GLY A 55 -10.39 0.98 -14.45
CA GLY A 55 -10.29 1.66 -15.73
C GLY A 55 -10.19 3.17 -15.61
N ALA A 56 -9.40 3.77 -16.51
CA ALA A 56 -9.11 5.20 -16.47
C ALA A 56 -10.37 6.09 -16.60
N ALA A 57 -11.32 5.67 -17.44
CA ALA A 57 -12.54 6.44 -17.68
C ALA A 57 -13.49 6.40 -16.46
N PHE A 58 -13.74 5.23 -15.89
CA PHE A 58 -14.69 5.12 -14.78
C PHE A 58 -14.00 5.30 -13.42
N GLY A 59 -13.05 4.45 -13.10
CA GLY A 59 -12.39 4.48 -11.78
C GLY A 59 -11.52 5.73 -11.59
N GLY A 60 -10.78 6.12 -12.63
CA GLY A 60 -9.95 7.32 -12.61
C GLY A 60 -10.78 8.60 -12.51
N LEU A 61 -11.84 8.72 -13.30
CA LEU A 61 -12.70 9.91 -13.28
C LEU A 61 -13.47 10.03 -11.95
N THR A 62 -14.01 8.93 -11.43
CA THR A 62 -14.71 8.91 -10.14
C THR A 62 -13.80 9.39 -9.00
N SER A 63 -12.57 8.87 -8.93
CA SER A 63 -11.62 9.30 -7.90
C SER A 63 -11.11 10.73 -8.13
N ALA A 64 -10.92 11.17 -9.38
CA ALA A 64 -10.53 12.53 -9.69
C ALA A 64 -11.64 13.54 -9.32
N LEU A 65 -12.90 13.20 -9.55
CA LEU A 65 -14.03 14.02 -9.12
C LEU A 65 -14.15 14.07 -7.60
N ALA A 66 -13.93 12.94 -6.90
CA ALA A 66 -13.88 12.90 -5.46
C ALA A 66 -12.72 13.76 -4.90
N PHE A 67 -11.59 13.74 -5.57
CA PHE A 67 -10.43 14.60 -5.28
C PHE A 67 -10.78 16.09 -5.41
N LEU A 68 -11.37 16.48 -6.52
CA LEU A 68 -11.81 17.87 -6.76
C LEU A 68 -12.88 18.29 -5.74
N GLY A 69 -13.88 17.43 -5.51
CA GLY A 69 -14.92 17.67 -4.52
C GLY A 69 -14.36 17.86 -3.11
N ALA A 70 -13.35 17.07 -2.72
CA ALA A 70 -12.68 17.21 -1.44
C ALA A 70 -11.91 18.52 -1.30
N ILE A 71 -11.24 18.98 -2.38
CA ILE A 71 -10.58 20.29 -2.41
C ILE A 71 -11.62 21.40 -2.22
N ILE A 72 -12.68 21.40 -3.00
CA ILE A 72 -13.74 22.42 -2.91
C ILE A 72 -14.37 22.42 -1.53
N TYR A 73 -14.68 21.25 -0.97
CA TYR A 73 -15.21 21.12 0.38
C TYR A 73 -14.24 21.68 1.42
N LYS A 74 -12.96 21.34 1.33
CA LYS A 74 -11.95 21.78 2.30
C LYS A 74 -11.75 23.30 2.26
N VAL A 75 -11.68 23.88 1.07
CA VAL A 75 -11.45 25.30 0.89
C VAL A 75 -12.65 26.14 1.36
N ASN A 76 -13.88 25.71 1.03
CA ASN A 76 -15.08 26.53 1.23
C ASN A 76 -15.81 26.28 2.55
N TYR A 77 -15.75 25.06 3.08
CA TYR A 77 -16.63 24.65 4.18
C TYR A 77 -15.92 24.25 5.47
N LYS A 78 -14.64 23.94 5.43
CA LYS A 78 -13.94 23.52 6.64
C LYS A 78 -13.31 24.72 7.32
N ALA A 79 -13.84 25.08 8.49
CA ALA A 79 -13.25 26.11 9.36
C ALA A 79 -11.78 25.73 9.70
N ALA A 80 -10.93 26.76 9.81
CA ALA A 80 -9.56 26.57 10.28
C ALA A 80 -9.61 25.84 11.64
N PRO A 81 -8.81 24.78 11.82
CA PRO A 81 -8.71 24.14 13.13
C PRO A 81 -8.25 25.19 14.14
N SER A 82 -8.84 25.20 15.33
CA SER A 82 -8.36 26.05 16.41
C SER A 82 -7.01 25.49 16.87
N PHE A 83 -5.93 26.05 16.38
CA PHE A 83 -4.59 25.78 16.87
C PHE A 83 -4.42 26.52 18.20
N LYS A 84 -4.95 25.94 19.29
CA LYS A 84 -4.67 26.43 20.66
C LYS A 84 -3.37 25.80 21.15
N ALA A 85 -2.57 26.58 21.86
CA ALA A 85 -1.43 26.06 22.58
C ALA A 85 -1.84 24.91 23.48
N SER A 86 -1.21 23.75 23.34
CA SER A 86 -1.55 22.58 24.18
C SER A 86 -1.03 22.81 25.60
N LYS A 87 -1.70 22.30 26.63
CA LYS A 87 -1.24 22.37 28.00
C LYS A 87 0.21 21.88 28.15
N LYS A 88 0.55 20.78 27.48
CA LYS A 88 1.91 20.22 27.47
C LYS A 88 2.94 21.14 26.82
N ALA A 89 2.58 21.88 25.76
CA ALA A 89 3.48 22.84 25.14
C ALA A 89 3.69 24.06 26.03
N ILE A 90 2.66 24.52 26.73
CA ILE A 90 2.74 25.62 27.71
C ILE A 90 3.66 25.25 28.88
N GLU A 91 3.54 24.04 29.40
CA GLU A 91 4.39 23.52 30.48
C GLU A 91 5.86 23.37 30.08
N THR A 92 6.11 22.98 28.80
CA THR A 92 7.46 22.68 28.29
C THR A 92 8.20 23.94 27.83
N PHE A 93 7.53 24.86 27.17
CA PHE A 93 8.14 25.99 26.42
C PHE A 93 7.68 27.36 26.94
N GLY A 94 6.78 27.42 27.91
CA GLY A 94 6.13 28.65 28.35
C GLY A 94 4.96 29.08 27.44
N LYS A 95 4.08 29.94 28.01
CA LYS A 95 2.83 30.33 27.33
C LYS A 95 3.08 31.10 26.03
N ALA A 96 3.99 32.06 26.02
CA ALA A 96 4.28 32.90 24.85
C ALA A 96 4.82 32.08 23.66
N ALA A 97 5.79 31.20 23.90
CA ALA A 97 6.35 30.34 22.85
C ALA A 97 5.35 29.31 22.34
N ALA A 98 4.46 28.81 23.19
CA ALA A 98 3.41 27.87 22.79
C ALA A 98 2.32 28.56 21.95
N GLU A 99 1.98 29.79 22.23
CA GLU A 99 1.05 30.62 21.44
C GLU A 99 1.65 31.01 20.08
N GLU A 100 2.92 31.37 20.04
CA GLU A 100 3.66 31.64 18.79
C GLU A 100 3.68 30.41 17.87
N GLN A 101 3.97 29.22 18.41
CA GLN A 101 3.91 27.97 17.65
C GLN A 101 2.50 27.68 17.12
N ALA A 102 1.46 28.00 17.86
CA ALA A 102 0.07 27.84 17.42
C ALA A 102 -0.26 28.82 16.29
N ALA A 103 0.21 30.05 16.36
CA ALA A 103 0.04 31.04 15.30
C ALA A 103 0.76 30.64 14.01
N LEU A 104 2.01 30.18 14.08
CA LEU A 104 2.77 29.67 12.93
C LEU A 104 2.05 28.48 12.25
N LYS A 105 1.45 27.58 13.03
CA LYS A 105 0.67 26.48 12.48
C LYS A 105 -0.60 26.95 11.76
N LEU A 106 -1.25 27.97 12.29
CA LEU A 106 -2.44 28.56 11.66
C LEU A 106 -2.07 29.25 10.34
N GLU A 107 -0.98 29.99 10.32
CA GLU A 107 -0.46 30.63 9.12
C GLU A 107 -0.08 29.59 8.05
N ALA A 108 0.65 28.54 8.41
CA ALA A 108 0.99 27.44 7.50
C ALA A 108 -0.26 26.73 6.94
N PHE A 109 -1.30 26.56 7.77
CA PHE A 109 -2.58 26.03 7.32
C PHE A 109 -3.26 26.94 6.30
N ASN A 110 -3.34 28.25 6.58
CA ASN A 110 -3.96 29.23 5.69
C ASN A 110 -3.21 29.33 4.33
N ASN A 111 -1.88 29.33 4.36
CA ASN A 111 -1.05 29.30 3.16
C ASN A 111 -1.26 28.00 2.36
N SER A 112 -1.42 26.87 3.04
CA SER A 112 -1.73 25.60 2.39
C SER A 112 -3.12 25.60 1.73
N MET A 113 -4.11 26.23 2.35
CA MET A 113 -5.46 26.36 1.77
C MET A 113 -5.47 27.30 0.56
N ALA A 114 -4.76 28.42 0.62
CA ALA A 114 -4.60 29.34 -0.50
C ALA A 114 -3.92 28.65 -1.70
N ASN A 115 -2.86 27.88 -1.45
CA ASN A 115 -2.19 27.09 -2.48
C ASN A 115 -3.10 26.00 -3.05
N LEU A 116 -3.90 25.34 -2.22
CA LEU A 116 -4.86 24.35 -2.66
C LEU A 116 -5.90 24.94 -3.60
N ASP A 117 -6.43 26.10 -3.27
CA ASP A 117 -7.38 26.81 -4.12
C ASP A 117 -6.75 27.28 -5.44
N LYS A 118 -5.56 27.83 -5.38
CA LYS A 118 -4.80 28.32 -6.54
C LYS A 118 -4.50 27.18 -7.54
N TYR A 119 -4.10 26.00 -7.05
CA TYR A 119 -3.66 24.90 -7.89
C TYR A 119 -4.69 23.79 -8.08
N LYS A 120 -5.95 23.96 -7.63
CA LYS A 120 -7.00 22.93 -7.70
C LYS A 120 -7.21 22.33 -9.09
N LEU A 121 -7.20 23.16 -10.13
CA LEU A 121 -7.38 22.72 -11.50
C LEU A 121 -6.18 21.92 -12.01
N LEU A 122 -4.97 22.39 -11.73
CA LEU A 122 -3.74 21.69 -12.08
C LEU A 122 -3.66 20.32 -11.38
N LEU A 123 -4.01 20.28 -10.11
CA LEU A 123 -4.07 19.04 -9.32
C LEU A 123 -5.13 18.07 -9.84
N PHE A 124 -6.29 18.56 -10.26
CA PHE A 124 -7.33 17.76 -10.88
C PHE A 124 -6.88 17.15 -12.21
N ILE A 125 -6.25 17.94 -13.07
CA ILE A 125 -5.68 17.46 -14.34
C ILE A 125 -4.59 16.41 -14.06
N SER A 126 -3.71 16.64 -13.10
CA SER A 126 -2.66 15.69 -12.73
C SER A 126 -3.23 14.37 -12.20
N ALA A 127 -4.34 14.41 -11.45
CA ALA A 127 -5.04 13.23 -10.98
C ALA A 127 -5.61 12.40 -12.15
N ILE A 128 -6.21 13.06 -13.14
CA ILE A 128 -6.68 12.39 -14.37
C ILE A 128 -5.51 11.74 -15.12
N VAL A 129 -4.42 12.47 -15.34
CA VAL A 129 -3.24 11.94 -16.04
C VAL A 129 -2.68 10.72 -15.30
N LEU A 130 -2.56 10.78 -13.98
CA LEU A 130 -2.10 9.65 -13.17
C LEU A 130 -3.03 8.44 -13.24
N ALA A 131 -4.34 8.65 -13.36
CA ALA A 131 -5.28 7.55 -13.57
C ALA A 131 -5.06 6.85 -14.92
N PHE A 132 -4.80 7.62 -15.99
CA PHE A 132 -4.45 7.05 -17.29
C PHE A 132 -3.10 6.33 -17.28
N VAL A 133 -2.08 6.90 -16.64
CA VAL A 133 -0.76 6.28 -16.46
C VAL A 133 -0.89 4.98 -15.66
N GLY A 134 -1.63 4.99 -14.55
CA GLY A 134 -1.91 3.80 -13.76
C GLY A 134 -2.59 2.70 -14.59
N ARG A 135 -3.58 3.05 -15.42
CA ARG A 135 -4.23 2.10 -16.32
C ARG A 135 -3.30 1.58 -17.40
N TYR A 136 -2.48 2.44 -17.99
CA TYR A 136 -1.49 2.01 -18.98
C TYR A 136 -0.50 1.00 -18.40
N ILE A 137 0.05 1.29 -17.23
CA ILE A 137 0.96 0.37 -16.50
C ILE A 137 0.26 -0.94 -16.20
N TYR A 138 -0.97 -0.90 -15.66
CA TYR A 138 -1.76 -2.09 -15.38
C TYR A 138 -1.99 -2.95 -16.63
N LEU A 139 -2.38 -2.34 -17.76
CA LEU A 139 -2.60 -3.06 -19.02
C LEU A 139 -1.31 -3.62 -19.58
N LYS A 140 -0.20 -2.89 -19.48
CA LYS A 140 1.12 -3.37 -19.92
C LYS A 140 1.58 -4.57 -19.08
N VAL A 141 1.44 -4.50 -17.77
CA VAL A 141 1.71 -5.63 -16.88
C VAL A 141 0.78 -6.80 -17.19
N LYS A 142 -0.52 -6.54 -17.37
CA LYS A 142 -1.51 -7.57 -17.72
C LYS A 142 -1.24 -8.19 -19.09
N SER A 143 -0.80 -7.42 -20.10
CA SER A 143 -0.49 -7.96 -21.43
C SER A 143 0.78 -8.82 -21.41
N THR A 144 1.76 -8.48 -20.60
CA THR A 144 2.97 -9.29 -20.40
C THR A 144 2.64 -10.62 -19.72
N THR A 145 1.63 -10.61 -18.82
CA THR A 145 1.12 -11.84 -18.18
C THR A 145 0.10 -12.60 -19.03
N ALA A 146 -0.57 -11.97 -19.99
CA ALA A 146 -1.60 -12.60 -20.83
C ALA A 146 -1.05 -13.36 -22.04
N ASN A 147 0.24 -13.19 -22.36
CA ASN A 147 0.94 -14.07 -23.30
C ASN A 147 1.29 -15.43 -22.64
N GLU A 148 1.09 -15.58 -21.35
CA GLU A 148 1.14 -16.84 -20.65
C GLU A 148 -0.30 -17.31 -20.39
N GLU A 149 -0.83 -18.11 -21.32
CA GLU A 149 -2.02 -18.96 -21.25
C GLU A 149 -3.27 -18.40 -20.52
N ARG A 150 -4.34 -18.28 -21.27
CA ARG A 150 -5.73 -18.12 -20.75
C ARG A 150 -6.08 -19.28 -19.86
N VAL A 151 -6.07 -19.06 -18.57
CA VAL A 151 -6.40 -20.08 -17.57
C VAL A 151 -7.61 -19.61 -16.72
N GLN A 152 -8.57 -20.50 -16.52
CA GLN A 152 -9.90 -20.24 -15.93
C GLN A 152 -9.84 -19.95 -14.42
N LYS A 153 -10.69 -19.02 -14.01
CA LYS A 153 -10.87 -18.61 -12.62
C LYS A 153 -11.59 -19.68 -11.78
N ASN A 154 -10.85 -20.46 -11.01
CA ASN A 154 -11.37 -21.02 -9.77
C ASN A 154 -10.70 -20.29 -8.60
N TYR A 155 -11.45 -19.40 -7.95
CA TYR A 155 -10.96 -18.67 -6.79
C TYR A 155 -10.86 -19.61 -5.60
N PHE A 156 -9.67 -19.68 -4.98
CA PHE A 156 -9.41 -20.31 -3.71
C PHE A 156 -9.77 -21.79 -3.60
N SER A 157 -8.90 -22.65 -4.11
CA SER A 157 -8.95 -24.04 -3.73
C SER A 157 -8.73 -24.17 -2.20
N ALA A 158 -9.30 -25.21 -1.57
CA ALA A 158 -9.08 -25.47 -0.14
C ALA A 158 -7.59 -25.56 0.21
N ARG A 159 -6.77 -26.05 -0.73
CA ARG A 159 -5.32 -26.11 -0.60
C ARG A 159 -4.71 -24.71 -0.52
N THR A 160 -5.09 -23.80 -1.41
CA THR A 160 -4.61 -22.40 -1.42
C THR A 160 -4.99 -21.70 -0.11
N LEU A 161 -6.23 -21.88 0.33
CA LEU A 161 -6.71 -21.30 1.58
C LEU A 161 -5.90 -21.80 2.79
N SER A 162 -5.54 -23.10 2.81
CA SER A 162 -4.71 -23.68 3.86
C SER A 162 -3.31 -23.05 3.89
N TYR A 163 -2.67 -22.82 2.74
CA TYR A 163 -1.37 -22.14 2.69
C TYR A 163 -1.45 -20.67 3.09
N LEU A 164 -2.49 -19.96 2.67
CA LEU A 164 -2.73 -18.59 3.11
C LEU A 164 -2.85 -18.53 4.63
N ALA A 165 -3.69 -19.40 5.22
CA ALA A 165 -3.87 -19.48 6.66
C ALA A 165 -2.57 -19.81 7.40
N MET A 166 -1.75 -20.71 6.86
CA MET A 166 -0.44 -21.05 7.44
C MET A 166 0.51 -19.84 7.45
N PHE A 167 0.65 -19.12 6.34
CA PHE A 167 1.51 -17.94 6.28
C PHE A 167 0.99 -16.80 7.16
N VAL A 168 -0.32 -16.61 7.23
CA VAL A 168 -0.95 -15.64 8.13
C VAL A 168 -0.67 -15.99 9.58
N ALA A 169 -0.91 -17.25 9.99
CA ALA A 169 -0.65 -17.70 11.35
C ALA A 169 0.83 -17.53 11.73
N LEU A 170 1.74 -17.94 10.83
CA LEU A 170 3.18 -17.78 11.05
C LEU A 170 3.59 -16.30 11.19
N SER A 171 3.00 -15.42 10.38
CA SER A 171 3.26 -13.99 10.46
C SER A 171 2.78 -13.40 11.79
N VAL A 172 1.56 -13.76 12.23
CA VAL A 172 1.00 -13.28 13.51
C VAL A 172 1.86 -13.77 14.69
N VAL A 173 2.24 -15.06 14.68
CA VAL A 173 3.09 -15.65 15.73
C VAL A 173 4.45 -14.96 15.79
N LEU A 174 5.15 -14.82 14.66
CA LEU A 174 6.47 -14.18 14.60
C LEU A 174 6.43 -12.68 14.89
N ASN A 175 5.30 -12.01 14.60
CA ASN A 175 5.13 -10.61 14.99
C ASN A 175 4.87 -10.45 16.49
N THR A 176 4.24 -11.43 17.12
CA THR A 176 3.97 -11.45 18.56
C THR A 176 5.23 -11.81 19.34
N LEU A 177 6.00 -12.79 18.86
CA LEU A 177 7.27 -13.25 19.41
C LEU A 177 8.42 -12.30 19.04
N ARG A 178 8.41 -11.07 19.52
CA ARG A 178 9.52 -10.15 19.27
C ARG A 178 10.78 -10.60 20.00
N VAL A 179 11.85 -10.85 19.25
CA VAL A 179 13.17 -11.11 19.81
C VAL A 179 13.94 -9.78 19.79
N GLY A 180 13.89 -9.03 20.88
CA GLY A 180 14.52 -7.71 20.98
C GLY A 180 13.89 -6.68 20.00
N PRO A 181 14.71 -5.84 19.34
CA PRO A 181 14.23 -4.84 18.38
C PRO A 181 13.82 -5.43 17.02
N ILE A 182 14.09 -6.73 16.80
CA ILE A 182 13.86 -7.39 15.52
C ILE A 182 12.50 -8.11 15.53
N SER A 183 11.64 -7.76 14.59
CA SER A 183 10.38 -8.46 14.35
C SER A 183 10.45 -9.19 13.00
N PHE A 184 10.26 -10.49 13.03
CA PHE A 184 10.27 -11.33 11.83
C PHE A 184 8.90 -11.48 11.16
N GLY A 185 7.86 -10.81 11.68
CA GLY A 185 6.49 -10.96 11.19
C GLY A 185 6.29 -10.59 9.71
N GLY A 186 7.13 -9.72 9.16
CA GLY A 186 7.12 -9.38 7.73
C GLY A 186 7.67 -10.49 6.82
N PHE A 187 8.52 -11.40 7.35
CA PHE A 187 9.14 -12.45 6.55
C PHE A 187 8.11 -13.46 5.96
N PRO A 188 7.16 -14.02 6.73
CA PRO A 188 6.14 -14.91 6.16
C PRO A 188 5.23 -14.24 5.13
N ILE A 189 4.97 -12.95 5.27
CA ILE A 189 4.19 -12.17 4.32
C ILE A 189 4.93 -12.10 2.97
N ILE A 190 6.23 -11.75 3.01
CA ILE A 190 7.09 -11.68 1.83
C ILE A 190 7.26 -13.07 1.21
N TYR A 191 7.53 -14.08 2.05
CA TYR A 191 7.70 -15.46 1.60
C TYR A 191 6.45 -16.00 0.92
N GLY A 192 5.29 -15.82 1.53
CA GLY A 192 4.00 -16.22 0.96
C GLY A 192 3.71 -15.51 -0.36
N GLY A 193 4.04 -14.22 -0.45
CA GLY A 193 3.96 -13.46 -1.70
C GLY A 193 4.85 -14.02 -2.80
N LEU A 194 6.12 -14.30 -2.49
CA LEU A 194 7.09 -14.88 -3.42
C LEU A 194 6.72 -16.31 -3.83
N ALA A 195 6.11 -17.09 -2.94
CA ALA A 195 5.71 -18.47 -3.17
C ALA A 195 4.40 -18.59 -3.97
N LEU A 196 3.38 -17.82 -3.60
CA LEU A 196 2.03 -17.93 -4.13
C LEU A 196 1.67 -16.87 -5.16
N GLY A 197 2.37 -15.75 -5.17
CA GLY A 197 2.13 -14.64 -6.10
C GLY A 197 1.67 -13.36 -5.41
N PRO A 198 1.62 -12.21 -6.15
CA PRO A 198 1.43 -10.89 -5.56
C PRO A 198 0.05 -10.69 -4.92
N VAL A 199 -1.01 -11.28 -5.51
CA VAL A 199 -2.37 -11.20 -4.98
C VAL A 199 -2.47 -11.91 -3.63
N TYR A 200 -1.90 -13.10 -3.54
CA TYR A 200 -1.88 -13.86 -2.31
C TYR A 200 -0.99 -13.21 -1.24
N GLY A 201 0.16 -12.66 -1.64
CA GLY A 201 1.02 -11.88 -0.75
C GLY A 201 0.29 -10.66 -0.17
N PHE A 202 -0.50 -9.97 -1.00
CA PHE A 202 -1.36 -8.87 -0.55
C PHE A 202 -2.39 -9.33 0.49
N ILE A 203 -3.09 -10.43 0.23
CA ILE A 203 -4.09 -10.99 1.16
C ILE A 203 -3.44 -11.44 2.46
N ILE A 204 -2.30 -12.15 2.40
CA ILE A 204 -1.56 -12.57 3.59
C ILE A 204 -1.19 -11.35 4.44
N GLY A 205 -0.64 -10.30 3.84
CA GLY A 205 -0.24 -9.10 4.56
C GLY A 205 -1.42 -8.39 5.21
N LEU A 206 -2.53 -8.23 4.47
CA LEU A 206 -3.76 -7.62 4.95
C LEU A 206 -4.35 -8.38 6.16
N VAL A 207 -4.54 -9.69 6.02
CA VAL A 207 -5.14 -10.52 7.08
C VAL A 207 -4.21 -10.66 8.27
N SER A 208 -2.89 -10.78 8.04
CA SER A 208 -1.89 -10.86 9.13
C SER A 208 -1.87 -9.60 9.97
N ASP A 209 -2.01 -8.41 9.38
CA ASP A 209 -2.04 -7.15 10.12
C ASP A 209 -3.31 -7.01 10.95
N LEU A 210 -4.47 -7.33 10.35
CA LEU A 210 -5.77 -7.33 11.06
C LEU A 210 -5.74 -8.28 12.26
N LEU A 211 -5.35 -9.52 12.07
CA LEU A 211 -5.27 -10.51 13.15
C LEU A 211 -4.16 -10.16 14.15
N GLY A 212 -3.03 -9.66 13.68
CA GLY A 212 -1.94 -9.20 14.53
C GLY A 212 -2.37 -8.06 15.45
N PHE A 213 -3.19 -7.13 14.96
CA PHE A 213 -3.77 -6.07 15.78
C PHE A 213 -4.77 -6.62 16.81
N LEU A 214 -5.61 -7.60 16.45
CA LEU A 214 -6.54 -8.22 17.39
C LEU A 214 -5.82 -8.97 18.51
N VAL A 215 -4.72 -9.67 18.19
CA VAL A 215 -3.90 -10.39 19.18
C VAL A 215 -3.09 -9.43 20.06
N ARG A 216 -2.60 -8.36 19.48
CA ARG A 216 -1.76 -7.37 20.17
C ARG A 216 -2.11 -5.96 19.71
N PRO A 217 -3.14 -5.35 20.30
CA PRO A 217 -3.52 -3.97 20.00
C PRO A 217 -2.35 -3.01 20.20
N SER A 218 -2.16 -2.09 19.25
CA SER A 218 -1.20 -1.00 19.43
C SER A 218 -1.82 0.09 20.30
N GLY A 219 -0.99 0.78 21.12
CA GLY A 219 -1.45 1.89 21.94
C GLY A 219 -2.00 3.09 21.15
N ASN A 220 -1.73 3.14 19.86
CA ASN A 220 -2.20 4.20 18.95
C ASN A 220 -3.53 3.86 18.23
N GLY A 221 -4.14 2.72 18.55
CA GLY A 221 -5.36 2.24 17.89
C GLY A 221 -5.12 1.58 16.53
N PHE A 222 -6.20 1.09 15.93
CA PHE A 222 -6.18 0.52 14.59
C PHE A 222 -6.15 1.61 13.51
N ASN A 223 -5.32 1.39 12.49
CA ASN A 223 -5.26 2.31 11.36
C ASN A 223 -5.03 1.55 10.05
N LEU A 224 -6.00 1.65 9.16
CA LEU A 224 -6.04 0.94 7.87
C LEU A 224 -4.82 1.24 6.97
N ALA A 225 -4.16 2.40 7.12
CA ALA A 225 -2.97 2.71 6.35
C ALA A 225 -1.81 1.75 6.63
N PHE A 226 -1.66 1.28 7.87
CA PHE A 226 -0.64 0.27 8.21
C PHE A 226 -1.02 -1.11 7.69
N THR A 227 -2.31 -1.45 7.72
CA THR A 227 -2.82 -2.69 7.11
C THR A 227 -2.54 -2.72 5.60
N LEU A 228 -2.77 -1.60 4.91
CA LEU A 228 -2.42 -1.47 3.50
C LEU A 228 -0.90 -1.60 3.27
N THR A 229 -0.08 -1.02 4.15
CA THR A 229 1.38 -1.15 4.09
C THR A 229 1.81 -2.61 4.24
N SER A 230 1.21 -3.35 5.17
CA SER A 230 1.46 -4.78 5.38
C SER A 230 1.04 -5.61 4.17
N ALA A 231 -0.09 -5.29 3.55
CA ALA A 231 -0.56 -5.92 2.31
C ALA A 231 0.43 -5.68 1.15
N LEU A 232 0.89 -4.45 0.99
CA LEU A 232 1.88 -4.08 -0.05
C LEU A 232 3.25 -4.73 0.20
N THR A 233 3.63 -4.97 1.44
CA THR A 233 4.87 -5.70 1.80
C THR A 233 4.90 -7.10 1.19
N GLY A 234 3.76 -7.77 1.07
CA GLY A 234 3.66 -9.07 0.42
C GLY A 234 3.61 -9.03 -1.11
N ALA A 235 3.07 -7.95 -1.68
CA ALA A 235 2.85 -7.84 -3.12
C ALA A 235 4.04 -7.24 -3.90
N ILE A 236 4.63 -6.15 -3.39
CA ILE A 236 5.64 -5.37 -4.12
C ILE A 236 6.90 -6.18 -4.48
N PRO A 237 7.50 -6.98 -3.59
CA PRO A 237 8.68 -7.77 -3.93
C PRO A 237 8.45 -8.68 -5.15
N VAL A 238 7.27 -9.28 -5.24
CA VAL A 238 6.90 -10.16 -6.35
C VAL A 238 6.69 -9.37 -7.64
N LEU A 239 6.01 -8.23 -7.55
CA LEU A 239 5.80 -7.36 -8.72
C LEU A 239 7.13 -6.86 -9.29
N VAL A 240 8.05 -6.45 -8.43
CA VAL A 240 9.40 -6.03 -8.83
C VAL A 240 10.14 -7.18 -9.53
N LEU A 241 10.09 -8.40 -8.98
CA LEU A 241 10.70 -9.57 -9.62
C LEU A 241 10.10 -9.86 -11.00
N ARG A 242 8.79 -9.74 -11.15
CA ARG A 242 8.10 -9.93 -12.44
C ARG A 242 8.52 -8.88 -13.49
N MET A 243 8.78 -7.64 -13.06
CA MET A 243 9.29 -6.59 -13.98
C MET A 243 10.66 -6.92 -14.55
N PHE A 244 11.50 -7.66 -13.85
CA PHE A 244 12.82 -8.13 -14.33
C PHE A 244 12.74 -9.41 -15.20
N GLY A 245 11.54 -9.80 -15.63
CA GLY A 245 11.35 -10.97 -16.49
C GLY A 245 11.64 -12.31 -15.80
N ASN A 246 11.66 -12.34 -14.49
CA ASN A 246 11.80 -13.57 -13.72
C ASN A 246 10.42 -14.07 -13.26
N ASP A 247 10.09 -15.26 -13.72
CA ASP A 247 9.10 -16.05 -13.03
C ASP A 247 9.65 -16.40 -11.63
N PRO A 248 9.02 -15.96 -10.54
CA PRO A 248 9.42 -16.32 -9.18
C PRO A 248 9.56 -17.83 -8.96
N LYS A 249 9.02 -18.64 -9.86
CA LYS A 249 8.99 -20.10 -9.80
C LYS A 249 10.15 -20.81 -10.48
N ASN A 250 10.92 -20.08 -11.31
CA ASN A 250 12.11 -20.61 -11.97
C ASN A 250 13.36 -20.03 -11.33
N LYS A 251 14.25 -20.89 -10.81
CA LYS A 251 15.58 -20.59 -10.24
C LYS A 251 15.76 -19.15 -9.76
N HIS A 252 15.41 -18.91 -8.51
CA HIS A 252 15.63 -17.59 -7.90
C HIS A 252 17.11 -17.29 -7.75
N SER A 253 17.62 -16.38 -8.54
CA SER A 253 18.92 -15.76 -8.25
C SER A 253 18.79 -14.97 -6.95
N PHE A 254 19.70 -15.22 -5.99
CA PHE A 254 19.76 -14.49 -4.72
C PHE A 254 19.71 -12.97 -4.91
N VAL A 255 20.48 -12.45 -5.88
CA VAL A 255 20.54 -11.02 -6.17
C VAL A 255 19.18 -10.45 -6.60
N LYS A 256 18.44 -11.18 -7.42
CA LYS A 256 17.14 -10.71 -7.91
C LYS A 256 16.09 -10.72 -6.81
N VAL A 257 16.08 -11.76 -5.96
CA VAL A 257 15.22 -11.81 -4.76
C VAL A 257 15.60 -10.70 -3.80
N LEU A 258 16.89 -10.48 -3.58
CA LEU A 258 17.40 -9.39 -2.74
C LEU A 258 16.91 -8.02 -3.23
N ILE A 259 17.01 -7.76 -4.54
CA ILE A 259 16.50 -6.50 -5.13
C ILE A 259 14.99 -6.35 -4.94
N GLY A 260 14.22 -7.40 -5.20
CA GLY A 260 12.77 -7.38 -5.00
C GLY A 260 12.37 -7.07 -3.57
N ILE A 261 13.00 -7.75 -2.60
CA ILE A 261 12.77 -7.51 -1.17
C ILE A 261 13.26 -6.11 -0.77
N PHE A 262 14.41 -5.67 -1.27
CA PHE A 262 14.98 -4.36 -1.00
C PHE A 262 14.02 -3.24 -1.43
N VAL A 263 13.53 -3.27 -2.67
CA VAL A 263 12.58 -2.27 -3.18
C VAL A 263 11.28 -2.32 -2.39
N GLY A 264 10.73 -3.51 -2.15
CA GLY A 264 9.50 -3.69 -1.39
C GLY A 264 9.61 -3.15 0.03
N GLN A 265 10.66 -3.53 0.77
CA GLN A 265 10.86 -3.12 2.16
C GLN A 265 11.24 -1.64 2.29
N THR A 266 12.02 -1.11 1.37
CA THR A 266 12.35 0.32 1.35
C THR A 266 11.08 1.14 1.18
N LEU A 267 10.24 0.78 0.22
CA LEU A 267 8.99 1.52 -0.03
C LEU A 267 8.02 1.38 1.15
N THR A 268 7.76 0.16 1.62
CA THR A 268 6.73 -0.07 2.65
C THR A 268 7.23 0.26 4.05
N SER A 269 8.36 -0.28 4.48
CA SER A 269 8.82 -0.20 5.87
C SER A 269 9.65 1.04 6.15
N VAL A 270 10.48 1.50 5.18
CA VAL A 270 11.36 2.66 5.40
C VAL A 270 10.68 3.98 5.05
N ILE A 271 9.80 4.00 4.03
CA ILE A 271 9.14 5.23 3.59
C ILE A 271 7.70 5.31 4.11
N MET A 272 6.82 4.35 3.75
CA MET A 272 5.38 4.45 4.04
C MET A 272 5.09 4.42 5.54
N VAL A 273 5.69 3.51 6.31
CA VAL A 273 5.44 3.42 7.76
C VAL A 273 5.87 4.69 8.49
N PRO A 274 7.11 5.24 8.35
CA PRO A 274 7.48 6.52 8.96
C PRO A 274 6.60 7.68 8.52
N TYR A 275 6.20 7.69 7.25
CA TYR A 275 5.31 8.69 6.70
C TYR A 275 3.94 8.67 7.39
N PHE A 276 3.31 7.51 7.52
CA PHE A 276 2.04 7.38 8.21
C PHE A 276 2.16 7.62 9.71
N MET A 277 3.30 7.25 10.33
CA MET A 277 3.56 7.58 11.73
C MET A 277 3.65 9.09 11.96
N LYS A 278 4.26 9.82 11.05
CA LYS A 278 4.26 11.30 11.08
C LYS A 278 2.86 11.84 10.87
N LEU A 279 2.15 11.32 9.86
CA LEU A 279 0.83 11.82 9.47
C LEU A 279 -0.23 11.65 10.55
N PHE A 280 -0.31 10.46 11.15
CA PHE A 280 -1.40 10.12 12.07
C PHE A 280 -1.06 10.37 13.53
N TYR A 281 0.23 10.30 13.89
CA TYR A 281 0.66 10.33 15.29
C TYR A 281 1.68 11.44 15.60
N GLY A 282 2.08 12.26 14.61
CA GLY A 282 2.98 13.40 14.81
C GLY A 282 4.44 13.03 15.12
N PHE A 283 4.86 11.78 14.86
CA PHE A 283 6.25 11.36 15.09
C PHE A 283 7.22 12.05 14.12
N ASN A 284 8.47 12.24 14.54
CA ASN A 284 9.50 12.76 13.66
C ASN A 284 9.81 11.77 12.54
N PHE A 285 9.64 12.24 11.28
CA PHE A 285 9.80 11.40 10.08
C PHE A 285 11.21 10.81 9.96
N TRP A 286 12.23 11.67 10.06
CA TRP A 286 13.61 11.25 9.87
C TRP A 286 14.11 10.29 10.95
N GLU A 287 13.72 10.52 12.18
CA GLU A 287 14.03 9.58 13.28
C GLU A 287 13.46 8.19 13.00
N ARG A 288 12.22 8.13 12.51
CA ARG A 288 11.56 6.86 12.17
C ARG A 288 12.16 6.20 10.94
N VAL A 289 12.54 6.98 9.93
CA VAL A 289 13.26 6.49 8.74
C VAL A 289 14.59 5.85 9.14
N LEU A 290 15.40 6.54 9.97
CA LEU A 290 16.70 6.02 10.41
C LEU A 290 16.54 4.71 11.21
N LYS A 291 15.59 4.64 12.13
CA LYS A 291 15.26 3.41 12.88
C LYS A 291 14.80 2.28 11.96
N ALA A 292 13.92 2.58 10.99
CA ALA A 292 13.46 1.60 10.04
C ALA A 292 14.59 1.13 9.12
N PHE A 293 15.39 2.04 8.59
CA PHE A 293 16.53 1.74 7.73
C PHE A 293 17.56 0.85 8.43
N SER A 294 17.99 1.20 9.65
CA SER A 294 18.93 0.40 10.44
C SER A 294 18.46 -1.05 10.61
N LYS A 295 17.15 -1.25 10.83
CA LYS A 295 16.56 -2.58 10.90
C LYS A 295 16.59 -3.29 9.55
N GLN A 296 16.26 -2.59 8.46
CA GLN A 296 16.14 -3.20 7.13
C GLN A 296 17.47 -3.60 6.52
N VAL A 297 18.57 -2.93 6.87
CA VAL A 297 19.94 -3.30 6.44
C VAL A 297 20.24 -4.76 6.79
N TRP A 298 19.80 -5.25 7.95
CA TRP A 298 19.98 -6.63 8.37
C TRP A 298 18.86 -7.56 7.91
N SER A 299 17.62 -7.10 7.97
CA SER A 299 16.46 -7.94 7.66
C SER A 299 16.38 -8.32 6.19
N ILE A 300 16.69 -7.40 5.27
CA ILE A 300 16.56 -7.64 3.83
C ILE A 300 17.50 -8.76 3.34
N PRO A 301 18.81 -8.72 3.63
CA PRO A 301 19.69 -9.82 3.23
C PRO A 301 19.33 -11.14 3.89
N LEU A 302 18.93 -11.11 5.17
CA LEU A 302 18.52 -12.28 5.90
C LEU A 302 17.27 -12.93 5.29
N TYR A 303 16.26 -12.15 4.97
CA TYR A 303 15.03 -12.64 4.33
C TYR A 303 15.32 -13.24 2.95
N ALA A 304 16.15 -12.60 2.14
CA ALA A 304 16.57 -13.11 0.85
C ALA A 304 17.33 -14.43 0.99
N PHE A 305 18.25 -14.52 1.95
CA PHE A 305 19.04 -15.73 2.23
C PHE A 305 18.14 -16.89 2.67
N ILE A 306 17.27 -16.66 3.66
CA ILE A 306 16.35 -17.70 4.14
C ILE A 306 15.42 -18.16 3.02
N PHE A 307 14.85 -17.22 2.24
CA PHE A 307 13.98 -17.58 1.12
C PHE A 307 14.67 -18.46 0.11
N VAL A 308 15.84 -18.05 -0.41
CA VAL A 308 16.56 -18.80 -1.44
C VAL A 308 17.04 -20.15 -0.94
N SER A 309 17.52 -20.23 0.31
CA SER A 309 18.00 -21.47 0.91
C SER A 309 16.86 -22.48 1.13
N THR A 310 15.71 -22.02 1.58
CA THR A 310 14.56 -22.90 1.88
C THR A 310 13.72 -23.19 0.65
N TRP A 311 13.69 -22.30 -0.33
CA TRP A 311 12.85 -22.42 -1.53
C TRP A 311 13.02 -23.76 -2.25
N LYS A 312 14.27 -24.18 -2.44
CA LYS A 312 14.59 -25.42 -3.16
C LYS A 312 14.01 -26.66 -2.47
N VAL A 313 14.01 -26.66 -1.14
CA VAL A 313 13.46 -27.76 -0.32
C VAL A 313 11.95 -27.69 -0.30
N VAL A 314 11.38 -26.53 0.00
CA VAL A 314 9.94 -26.32 0.11
C VAL A 314 9.23 -26.56 -1.22
N ASN A 315 9.79 -26.07 -2.33
CA ASN A 315 9.21 -26.24 -3.67
C ASN A 315 9.29 -27.69 -4.21
N ARG A 316 10.08 -28.56 -3.59
CA ARG A 316 10.08 -30.01 -3.89
C ARG A 316 8.93 -30.74 -3.21
N GLN A 317 8.54 -30.28 -2.02
CA GLN A 317 7.47 -30.92 -1.22
C GLN A 317 6.11 -30.31 -1.51
N VAL A 318 6.08 -29.03 -1.89
CA VAL A 318 4.85 -28.29 -2.17
C VAL A 318 4.93 -27.75 -3.59
N ASP A 319 4.07 -28.27 -4.46
CA ASP A 319 3.97 -27.75 -5.84
C ASP A 319 3.13 -26.47 -5.87
N PHE A 320 3.79 -25.35 -5.54
CA PHE A 320 3.17 -24.01 -5.63
C PHE A 320 2.77 -23.62 -7.06
N LYS A 321 3.41 -24.21 -8.08
CA LYS A 321 3.03 -23.97 -9.50
C LYS A 321 1.64 -24.54 -9.81
N SER A 322 1.29 -25.68 -9.24
CA SER A 322 -0.05 -26.25 -9.42
C SER A 322 -1.12 -25.36 -8.77
N ILE A 323 -0.82 -24.73 -7.65
CA ILE A 323 -1.75 -23.86 -6.92
C ILE A 323 -2.11 -22.62 -7.78
N GLU A 324 -1.11 -21.93 -8.33
CA GLU A 324 -1.39 -20.76 -9.18
C GLU A 324 -2.06 -21.16 -10.51
N LYS A 325 -1.66 -22.28 -11.11
CA LYS A 325 -2.29 -22.80 -12.32
C LYS A 325 -3.74 -23.19 -12.07
N THR A 326 -4.04 -23.81 -10.94
CA THR A 326 -5.42 -24.26 -10.62
C THR A 326 -6.32 -23.07 -10.30
N ASP A 327 -5.83 -22.08 -9.57
CA ASP A 327 -6.65 -20.95 -9.12
C ASP A 327 -6.83 -19.88 -10.20
N PHE A 328 -5.96 -19.86 -11.22
CA PHE A 328 -6.05 -18.93 -12.36
C PHE A 328 -6.27 -19.64 -13.71
N ALA A 329 -6.50 -20.96 -13.69
CA ALA A 329 -6.73 -21.76 -14.90
C ALA A 329 -8.14 -21.56 -15.48
N ILE A 330 -8.22 -21.28 -16.77
CA ILE A 330 -9.48 -21.26 -17.54
C ILE A 330 -9.70 -22.67 -18.10
N PRO A 331 -10.86 -23.38 -17.88
CA PRO A 331 -11.11 -24.63 -18.55
C PRO A 331 -11.07 -24.41 -20.05
N GLN A 332 -10.27 -25.20 -20.74
CA GLN A 332 -10.41 -25.32 -22.19
C GLN A 332 -11.73 -26.04 -22.47
N LYS A 333 -12.60 -25.41 -23.24
CA LYS A 333 -13.71 -26.08 -23.92
C LYS A 333 -13.21 -26.72 -25.20
#